data_ca4c7354951d5e117a035535333718e6
#
_entry.id   ca4c7354951d5e117a035535333718e6
#
_cell.length_a   1.000
_cell.length_b   1.000
_cell.length_c   1.000
_cell.angle_alpha   90.00
_cell.angle_beta   90.00
_cell.angle_gamma   90.00
#
_symmetry.space_group_name_H-M   'P 1'
#
loop_
_entity.id
_entity.type
_entity.pdbx_description
1 polymer ?
#
loop_
_entity_poly.entity_id
_entity_poly.type
_entity_poly.pdbx_seq_one_letter_code
_entity_poly.pdbx_strand_id
1 'polypeptide(L)'
;MKKSDLDFWQGMAAHYTKFMRRSAPVYAEICNHIRPHLTRDMNVLELACGTGQLSFPLSPCVRLWEATDASSNMIAEAKKQSGSSRLHFSVRDASCLPYASETFDAVVVANALHILPEPEKVLRETRRILKPGGWLFAPTFVHAGGKLARLRTWGMERTGFRVYHAWNAGEFIAYLSSHDFWVTEHTLLGGRVLPVCYVAGRK
;
A
#
# COMPACT_ATOMS: atom_id res chain seq x y z
N MET A 1 8.30 9.09 -8.18
CA MET A 1 8.59 9.60 -6.80
C MET A 1 9.73 10.62 -6.85
N LYS A 2 9.74 11.67 -5.99
CA LYS A 2 10.88 12.62 -5.92
C LYS A 2 12.12 11.95 -5.35
N LYS A 3 13.33 12.35 -5.81
CA LYS A 3 14.60 11.76 -5.33
C LYS A 3 14.75 11.85 -3.82
N SER A 4 14.39 12.99 -3.20
CA SER A 4 14.46 13.18 -1.75
C SER A 4 13.58 12.22 -0.95
N ASP A 5 12.41 11.85 -1.49
CA ASP A 5 11.51 10.90 -0.84
C ASP A 5 12.05 9.47 -0.96
N LEU A 6 12.62 9.14 -2.12
CA LEU A 6 13.28 7.86 -2.32
C LEU A 6 14.48 7.70 -1.38
N ASP A 7 15.34 8.75 -1.26
CA ASP A 7 16.50 8.75 -0.36
C ASP A 7 16.09 8.55 1.10
N PHE A 8 14.97 9.16 1.53
CA PHE A 8 14.39 8.93 2.86
C PHE A 8 14.04 7.44 3.09
N TRP A 9 13.31 6.82 2.15
CA TRP A 9 12.92 5.41 2.26
C TRP A 9 14.09 4.46 2.15
N GLN A 10 15.12 4.79 1.34
CA GLN A 10 16.39 4.05 1.27
C GLN A 10 17.07 4.04 2.65
N GLY A 11 17.13 5.18 3.33
CA GLY A 11 17.76 5.30 4.66
C GLY A 11 16.97 4.61 5.76
N MET A 12 15.63 4.57 5.66
CA MET A 12 14.74 3.97 6.66
C MET A 12 14.73 2.43 6.64
N ALA A 13 15.09 1.79 5.53
CA ALA A 13 14.85 0.37 5.28
C ALA A 13 15.36 -0.55 6.40
N ALA A 14 16.59 -0.35 6.89
CA ALA A 14 17.19 -1.20 7.93
C ALA A 14 16.42 -1.15 9.27
N HIS A 15 15.71 -0.06 9.56
CA HIS A 15 14.95 0.14 10.80
C HIS A 15 13.45 -0.06 10.63
N TYR A 16 12.97 -0.11 9.37
CA TYR A 16 11.56 -0.08 9.05
C TYR A 16 10.80 -1.26 9.63
N THR A 17 11.31 -2.48 9.51
CA THR A 17 10.68 -3.68 10.08
C THR A 17 10.49 -3.56 11.59
N LYS A 18 11.50 -3.03 12.31
CA LYS A 18 11.41 -2.81 13.76
C LYS A 18 10.40 -1.71 14.11
N PHE A 19 10.40 -0.63 13.34
CA PHE A 19 9.44 0.47 13.48
C PHE A 19 8.00 -0.02 13.28
N MET A 20 7.76 -0.86 12.28
CA MET A 20 6.44 -1.36 11.92
C MET A 20 5.89 -2.43 12.89
N ARG A 21 6.70 -2.98 13.81
CA ARG A 21 6.22 -3.93 14.83
C ARG A 21 5.07 -3.38 15.69
N ARG A 22 5.07 -2.06 15.94
CA ARG A 22 3.99 -1.39 16.68
C ARG A 22 2.67 -1.36 15.91
N SER A 23 2.73 -1.41 14.61
CA SER A 23 1.57 -1.41 13.70
C SER A 23 1.13 -2.83 13.31
N ALA A 24 1.81 -3.87 13.80
CA ALA A 24 1.51 -5.26 13.46
C ALA A 24 0.03 -5.65 13.66
N PRO A 25 -0.67 -5.22 14.75
CA PRO A 25 -2.10 -5.53 14.90
C PRO A 25 -2.95 -4.96 13.76
N VAL A 26 -2.71 -3.72 13.33
CA VAL A 26 -3.44 -3.09 12.22
C VAL A 26 -3.16 -3.82 10.90
N TYR A 27 -1.91 -4.23 10.66
CA TYR A 27 -1.59 -5.02 9.47
C TYR A 27 -2.26 -6.40 9.49
N ALA A 28 -2.39 -7.03 10.66
CA ALA A 28 -3.14 -8.28 10.81
C ALA A 28 -4.63 -8.08 10.48
N GLU A 29 -5.24 -6.97 10.93
CA GLU A 29 -6.62 -6.61 10.58
C GLU A 29 -6.76 -6.38 9.06
N ILE A 30 -5.84 -5.65 8.43
CA ILE A 30 -5.82 -5.45 6.97
C ILE A 30 -5.76 -6.81 6.24
N CYS A 31 -4.87 -7.72 6.68
CA CYS A 31 -4.79 -9.06 6.11
C CYS A 31 -6.10 -9.84 6.25
N ASN A 32 -6.79 -9.72 7.38
CA ASN A 32 -8.06 -10.39 7.61
C ASN A 32 -9.17 -9.86 6.69
N HIS A 33 -9.14 -8.58 6.34
CA HIS A 33 -10.06 -8.00 5.36
C HIS A 33 -9.73 -8.40 3.92
N ILE A 34 -8.46 -8.48 3.54
CA ILE A 34 -8.05 -8.84 2.18
C ILE A 34 -8.23 -10.34 1.90
N ARG A 35 -7.87 -11.19 2.86
CA ARG A 35 -7.80 -12.66 2.67
C ARG A 35 -9.06 -13.31 2.12
N PRO A 36 -10.29 -12.94 2.51
CA PRO A 36 -11.53 -13.54 1.99
C PRO A 36 -11.73 -13.34 0.47
N HIS A 37 -11.07 -12.33 -0.11
CA HIS A 37 -11.19 -12.00 -1.53
C HIS A 37 -10.12 -12.68 -2.39
N LEU A 38 -9.14 -13.36 -1.79
CA LEU A 38 -8.05 -14.00 -2.48
C LEU A 38 -8.36 -15.48 -2.75
N THR A 39 -8.04 -15.92 -3.97
CA THR A 39 -8.14 -17.33 -4.37
C THR A 39 -6.79 -17.84 -4.91
N ARG A 40 -6.61 -19.16 -4.91
CA ARG A 40 -5.33 -19.80 -5.23
C ARG A 40 -4.91 -19.69 -6.70
N ASP A 41 -5.77 -19.24 -7.57
CA ASP A 41 -5.54 -19.02 -9.00
C ASP A 41 -5.18 -17.55 -9.33
N MET A 42 -5.33 -16.63 -8.38
CA MET A 42 -5.06 -15.21 -8.59
C MET A 42 -3.58 -14.89 -8.72
N ASN A 43 -3.28 -13.93 -9.60
CA ASN A 43 -2.04 -13.16 -9.61
C ASN A 43 -2.27 -11.83 -8.92
N VAL A 44 -1.49 -11.53 -7.92
CA VAL A 44 -1.59 -10.30 -7.13
C VAL A 44 -0.33 -9.48 -7.27
N LEU A 45 -0.48 -8.16 -7.44
CA LEU A 45 0.61 -7.20 -7.37
C LEU A 45 0.47 -6.35 -6.11
N GLU A 46 1.54 -6.22 -5.34
CA GLU A 46 1.63 -5.26 -4.23
C GLU A 46 2.58 -4.13 -4.61
N LEU A 47 2.08 -2.89 -4.55
CA LEU A 47 2.83 -1.66 -4.80
C LEU A 47 3.27 -1.03 -3.48
N ALA A 48 4.52 -0.53 -3.44
CA ALA A 48 5.13 0.04 -2.23
C ALA A 48 5.07 -0.94 -1.04
N CYS A 49 5.51 -2.18 -1.26
CA CYS A 49 5.42 -3.27 -0.29
C CYS A 49 6.30 -3.07 0.96
N GLY A 50 7.24 -2.12 0.93
CA GLY A 50 8.22 -1.91 1.99
C GLY A 50 9.01 -3.19 2.25
N THR A 51 9.02 -3.63 3.51
CA THR A 51 9.71 -4.86 3.92
C THR A 51 8.77 -6.09 3.99
N GLY A 52 7.58 -6.05 3.33
CA GLY A 52 6.73 -7.21 3.08
C GLY A 52 5.67 -7.51 4.14
N GLN A 53 5.17 -6.51 4.88
CA GLN A 53 4.20 -6.69 5.97
C GLN A 53 2.92 -7.40 5.54
N LEU A 54 2.42 -7.16 4.33
CA LEU A 54 1.26 -7.85 3.75
C LEU A 54 1.69 -9.02 2.85
N SER A 55 2.83 -8.89 2.17
CA SER A 55 3.35 -9.89 1.23
C SER A 55 3.49 -11.27 1.88
N PHE A 56 4.16 -11.34 3.05
CA PHE A 56 4.44 -12.62 3.71
C PHE A 56 3.18 -13.36 4.16
N PRO A 57 2.20 -12.73 4.85
CA PRO A 57 1.01 -13.43 5.34
C PRO A 57 -0.03 -13.72 4.25
N LEU A 58 -0.01 -13.01 3.11
CA LEU A 58 -1.03 -13.15 2.06
C LEU A 58 -0.56 -13.95 0.84
N SER A 59 0.74 -13.94 0.51
CA SER A 59 1.25 -14.66 -0.66
C SER A 59 0.94 -16.17 -0.66
N PRO A 60 0.82 -16.89 0.47
CA PRO A 60 0.42 -18.29 0.44
C PRO A 60 -1.00 -18.54 -0.05
N CYS A 61 -1.86 -17.51 -0.05
CA CYS A 61 -3.27 -17.62 -0.42
C CYS A 61 -3.52 -17.57 -1.94
N VAL A 62 -2.50 -17.24 -2.76
CA VAL A 62 -2.65 -16.95 -4.19
C VAL A 62 -1.70 -17.80 -5.04
N ARG A 63 -1.82 -17.73 -6.36
CA ARG A 63 -0.91 -18.38 -7.30
C ARG A 63 0.43 -17.67 -7.39
N LEU A 64 0.40 -16.33 -7.50
CA LEU A 64 1.57 -15.47 -7.59
C LEU A 64 1.32 -14.18 -6.81
N TRP A 65 2.29 -13.79 -6.00
CA TRP A 65 2.34 -12.48 -5.36
C TRP A 65 3.62 -11.76 -5.79
N GLU A 66 3.47 -10.77 -6.63
CA GLU A 66 4.57 -9.87 -7.03
C GLU A 66 4.54 -8.66 -6.08
N ALA A 67 5.58 -8.51 -5.25
CA ALA A 67 5.72 -7.41 -4.31
C ALA A 67 6.76 -6.42 -4.81
N THR A 68 6.36 -5.16 -4.97
CA THR A 68 7.22 -4.14 -5.56
C THR A 68 7.38 -2.92 -4.67
N ASP A 69 8.57 -2.35 -4.67
CA ASP A 69 8.87 -1.08 -4.02
C ASP A 69 9.87 -0.29 -4.85
N ALA A 70 9.81 1.04 -4.81
CA ALA A 70 10.79 1.89 -5.50
C ALA A 70 12.15 1.90 -4.78
N SER A 71 12.18 1.61 -3.48
CA SER A 71 13.40 1.51 -2.68
C SER A 71 14.05 0.14 -2.82
N SER A 72 15.24 0.11 -3.43
CA SER A 72 16.03 -1.11 -3.52
C SER A 72 16.45 -1.65 -2.14
N ASN A 73 16.64 -0.76 -1.15
CA ASN A 73 16.97 -1.15 0.21
C ASN A 73 15.78 -1.81 0.92
N MET A 74 14.54 -1.35 0.70
CA MET A 74 13.32 -2.02 1.19
C MET A 74 13.22 -3.44 0.62
N ILE A 75 13.41 -3.60 -0.67
CA ILE A 75 13.41 -4.92 -1.34
C ILE A 75 14.55 -5.81 -0.82
N ALA A 76 15.74 -5.26 -0.59
CA ALA A 76 16.85 -6.01 -0.03
C ALA A 76 16.54 -6.51 1.40
N GLU A 77 15.93 -5.66 2.25
CA GLU A 77 15.49 -6.06 3.59
C GLU A 77 14.37 -7.11 3.55
N ALA A 78 13.39 -6.96 2.65
CA ALA A 78 12.33 -7.94 2.47
C ALA A 78 12.90 -9.32 2.09
N LYS A 79 13.84 -9.37 1.16
CA LYS A 79 14.48 -10.61 0.69
C LYS A 79 15.32 -11.34 1.75
N LYS A 80 15.66 -10.71 2.86
CA LYS A 80 16.33 -11.40 4.01
C LYS A 80 15.40 -12.35 4.76
N GLN A 81 14.10 -12.21 4.58
CA GLN A 81 13.10 -13.05 5.22
C GLN A 81 12.72 -14.20 4.29
N SER A 82 12.43 -15.36 4.88
CA SER A 82 11.92 -16.50 4.12
C SER A 82 10.46 -16.28 3.77
N GLY A 83 10.12 -16.49 2.52
CA GLY A 83 8.77 -16.34 2.01
C GLY A 83 8.26 -17.60 1.31
N SER A 84 7.02 -17.54 0.86
CA SER A 84 6.44 -18.53 -0.03
C SER A 84 7.19 -18.54 -1.38
N SER A 85 7.30 -19.70 -2.02
CA SER A 85 7.79 -19.80 -3.42
C SER A 85 6.94 -19.03 -4.43
N ARG A 86 5.76 -18.59 -4.01
CA ARG A 86 4.84 -17.76 -4.79
C ARG A 86 5.07 -16.27 -4.65
N LEU A 87 5.99 -15.85 -3.75
CA LEU A 87 6.29 -14.45 -3.44
C LEU A 87 7.57 -14.03 -4.14
N HIS A 88 7.44 -13.03 -5.01
CA HIS A 88 8.56 -12.43 -5.71
C HIS A 88 8.68 -10.95 -5.33
N PHE A 89 9.93 -10.49 -5.12
CA PHE A 89 10.23 -9.10 -4.81
C PHE A 89 11.01 -8.45 -5.93
N SER A 90 10.57 -7.29 -6.41
CA SER A 90 11.28 -6.51 -7.43
C SER A 90 11.24 -5.00 -7.17
N VAL A 91 12.23 -4.28 -7.69
CA VAL A 91 12.30 -2.81 -7.59
C VAL A 91 11.51 -2.22 -8.76
N ARG A 92 10.44 -1.47 -8.48
CA ARG A 92 9.59 -0.84 -9.50
C ARG A 92 9.07 0.52 -9.05
N ASP A 93 8.93 1.43 -9.98
CA ASP A 93 8.15 2.66 -9.78
C ASP A 93 6.68 2.36 -10.06
N ALA A 94 5.84 2.56 -9.05
CA ALA A 94 4.40 2.32 -9.14
C ALA A 94 3.67 3.22 -10.16
N SER A 95 4.29 4.33 -10.58
CA SER A 95 3.75 5.25 -11.58
C SER A 95 4.04 4.85 -13.03
N CYS A 96 4.90 3.82 -13.25
CA CYS A 96 5.28 3.33 -14.57
C CYS A 96 5.64 1.83 -14.46
N LEU A 97 4.67 0.97 -14.67
CA LEU A 97 4.79 -0.46 -14.45
C LEU A 97 5.07 -1.21 -15.76
N PRO A 98 6.07 -2.14 -15.78
CA PRO A 98 6.45 -2.88 -16.98
C PRO A 98 5.56 -4.10 -17.24
N TYR A 99 4.31 -4.06 -16.79
CA TYR A 99 3.35 -5.14 -16.99
C TYR A 99 2.36 -4.79 -18.09
N ALA A 100 1.89 -5.80 -18.82
CA ALA A 100 0.82 -5.66 -19.80
C ALA A 100 -0.49 -5.24 -19.10
N SER A 101 -1.40 -4.63 -19.86
CA SER A 101 -2.76 -4.37 -19.37
C SER A 101 -3.45 -5.68 -18.98
N GLU A 102 -4.33 -5.62 -17.99
CA GLU A 102 -5.18 -6.73 -17.56
C GLU A 102 -4.40 -8.01 -17.15
N THR A 103 -3.25 -7.81 -16.49
CA THR A 103 -2.38 -8.91 -16.04
C THR A 103 -2.77 -9.46 -14.67
N PHE A 104 -3.20 -8.60 -13.74
CA PHE A 104 -3.41 -8.96 -12.34
C PHE A 104 -4.90 -9.06 -11.98
N ASP A 105 -5.21 -10.03 -11.14
CA ASP A 105 -6.56 -10.23 -10.58
C ASP A 105 -6.81 -9.28 -9.40
N ALA A 106 -5.74 -8.90 -8.69
CA ALA A 106 -5.78 -7.92 -7.61
C ALA A 106 -4.51 -7.08 -7.54
N VAL A 107 -4.67 -5.83 -7.08
CA VAL A 107 -3.57 -4.92 -6.73
C VAL A 107 -3.75 -4.43 -5.31
N VAL A 108 -2.68 -4.45 -4.53
CA VAL A 108 -2.63 -3.92 -3.16
C VAL A 108 -1.73 -2.69 -3.14
N VAL A 109 -2.24 -1.58 -2.59
CA VAL A 109 -1.48 -0.33 -2.38
C VAL A 109 -1.69 0.12 -0.94
N ALA A 110 -0.86 -0.40 -0.03
CA ALA A 110 -1.05 -0.17 1.41
C ALA A 110 -0.18 0.99 1.92
N ASN A 111 -0.81 1.95 2.57
CA ASN A 111 -0.15 3.09 3.24
C ASN A 111 0.84 3.87 2.34
N ALA A 112 0.57 3.93 1.03
CA ALA A 112 1.45 4.57 0.06
C ALA A 112 0.81 5.80 -0.60
N LEU A 113 -0.45 5.76 -1.00
CA LEU A 113 -1.06 6.83 -1.81
C LEU A 113 -0.94 8.21 -1.16
N HIS A 114 -1.09 8.32 0.16
CA HIS A 114 -1.01 9.59 0.89
C HIS A 114 0.39 10.23 0.93
N ILE A 115 1.44 9.43 0.67
CA ILE A 115 2.84 9.88 0.65
C ILE A 115 3.40 10.03 -0.77
N LEU A 116 2.60 9.79 -1.80
CA LEU A 116 3.00 9.99 -3.18
C LEU A 116 2.60 11.38 -3.66
N PRO A 117 3.48 12.09 -4.38
CA PRO A 117 3.16 13.43 -4.90
C PRO A 117 2.12 13.40 -6.02
N GLU A 118 2.00 12.31 -6.77
CA GLU A 118 1.11 12.14 -7.91
C GLU A 118 0.41 10.76 -7.85
N PRO A 119 -0.45 10.52 -6.84
CA PRO A 119 -1.11 9.21 -6.65
C PRO A 119 -2.05 8.84 -7.79
N GLU A 120 -2.56 9.82 -8.55
CA GLU A 120 -3.38 9.59 -9.74
C GLU A 120 -2.63 8.83 -10.85
N LYS A 121 -1.31 9.00 -10.96
CA LYS A 121 -0.49 8.20 -11.90
C LYS A 121 -0.46 6.73 -11.49
N VAL A 122 -0.34 6.47 -10.18
CA VAL A 122 -0.35 5.11 -9.64
C VAL A 122 -1.73 4.46 -9.80
N LEU A 123 -2.82 5.19 -9.55
CA LEU A 123 -4.18 4.68 -9.75
C LEU A 123 -4.47 4.37 -11.23
N ARG A 124 -4.00 5.21 -12.16
CA ARG A 124 -4.12 4.97 -13.61
C ARG A 124 -3.37 3.70 -14.04
N GLU A 125 -2.11 3.51 -13.60
CA GLU A 125 -1.35 2.29 -13.86
C GLU A 125 -2.01 1.07 -13.21
N THR A 126 -2.45 1.20 -11.97
CA THR A 126 -3.21 0.15 -11.27
C THR A 126 -4.44 -0.27 -12.07
N ARG A 127 -5.23 0.70 -12.55
CA ARG A 127 -6.40 0.42 -13.36
C ARG A 127 -6.05 -0.25 -14.69
N ARG A 128 -4.95 0.18 -15.34
CA ARG A 128 -4.49 -0.40 -16.61
C ARG A 128 -4.14 -1.88 -16.46
N ILE A 129 -3.40 -2.23 -15.41
CA ILE A 129 -2.89 -3.60 -15.21
C ILE A 129 -3.88 -4.55 -14.55
N LEU A 130 -4.92 -4.03 -13.88
CA LEU A 130 -6.01 -4.83 -13.35
C LEU A 130 -6.88 -5.39 -14.48
N LYS A 131 -7.23 -6.66 -14.39
CA LYS A 131 -8.27 -7.28 -15.21
C LYS A 131 -9.61 -6.61 -14.99
N PRO A 132 -10.56 -6.68 -15.95
CA PRO A 132 -11.93 -6.27 -15.73
C PRO A 132 -12.51 -6.96 -14.49
N GLY A 133 -13.13 -6.19 -13.59
CA GLY A 133 -13.64 -6.69 -12.32
C GLY A 133 -12.57 -7.09 -11.28
N GLY A 134 -11.29 -6.80 -11.54
CA GLY A 134 -10.18 -7.05 -10.60
C GLY A 134 -10.27 -6.18 -9.35
N TRP A 135 -9.67 -6.64 -8.25
CA TRP A 135 -9.68 -5.97 -6.96
C TRP A 135 -8.58 -4.92 -6.81
N LEU A 136 -8.94 -3.76 -6.29
CA LEU A 136 -8.02 -2.82 -5.65
C LEU A 136 -8.19 -2.90 -4.13
N PHE A 137 -7.12 -3.16 -3.38
CA PHE A 137 -7.07 -3.01 -1.93
C PHE A 137 -6.16 -1.84 -1.59
N ALA A 138 -6.72 -0.79 -1.00
CA ALA A 138 -6.02 0.46 -0.74
C ALA A 138 -6.16 0.93 0.72
N PRO A 139 -5.66 0.17 1.72
CA PRO A 139 -5.62 0.66 3.08
C PRO A 139 -4.67 1.85 3.19
N THR A 140 -5.12 2.95 3.79
CA THR A 140 -4.34 4.20 3.86
C THR A 140 -4.55 4.89 5.20
N PHE A 141 -3.48 5.42 5.77
CA PHE A 141 -3.59 6.31 6.93
C PHE A 141 -4.42 7.53 6.57
N VAL A 142 -5.41 7.82 7.40
CA VAL A 142 -6.28 8.98 7.25
C VAL A 142 -6.21 9.88 8.47
N HIS A 143 -6.53 11.16 8.29
CA HIS A 143 -6.53 12.11 9.38
C HIS A 143 -7.88 12.08 10.11
N ALA A 144 -7.84 11.85 11.42
CA ALA A 144 -9.04 11.89 12.28
C ALA A 144 -9.56 13.31 12.52
N GLY A 145 -8.90 14.33 11.95
CA GLY A 145 -9.20 15.74 12.20
C GLY A 145 -8.66 16.25 13.57
N GLY A 146 -8.53 17.57 13.71
CA GLY A 146 -8.16 18.22 14.96
C GLY A 146 -6.72 18.71 15.06
N LYS A 147 -6.47 19.59 16.07
CA LYS A 147 -5.17 20.27 16.28
C LYS A 147 -4.02 19.28 16.57
N LEU A 148 -4.32 18.16 17.25
CA LEU A 148 -3.33 17.15 17.64
C LEU A 148 -2.80 16.35 16.42
N ALA A 149 -3.66 16.06 15.44
CA ALA A 149 -3.27 15.41 14.20
C ALA A 149 -2.31 16.30 13.38
N ARG A 150 -2.61 17.61 13.29
CA ARG A 150 -1.75 18.60 12.60
C ARG A 150 -0.37 18.74 13.26
N LEU A 151 -0.31 18.80 14.60
CA LEU A 151 0.95 18.89 15.33
C LEU A 151 1.83 17.66 15.12
N ARG A 152 1.22 16.51 15.01
CA ARG A 152 1.93 15.25 14.79
C ARG A 152 2.46 15.14 13.35
N THR A 153 1.68 15.49 12.33
CA THR A 153 2.14 15.58 10.93
C THR A 153 3.34 16.51 10.83
N TRP A 154 3.28 17.69 11.47
CA TRP A 154 4.39 18.62 11.54
C TRP A 154 5.64 18.02 12.19
N GLY A 155 5.50 17.24 13.28
CA GLY A 155 6.61 16.53 13.92
C GLY A 155 7.24 15.46 13.03
N MET A 156 6.44 14.73 12.26
CA MET A 156 6.91 13.71 11.31
C MET A 156 7.63 14.33 10.10
N GLU A 157 7.16 15.46 9.61
CA GLU A 157 7.80 16.16 8.48
C GLU A 157 9.22 16.62 8.79
N ARG A 158 9.53 16.91 10.07
CA ARG A 158 10.90 17.25 10.52
C ARG A 158 11.88 16.09 10.41
N THR A 159 11.41 14.84 10.32
CA THR A 159 12.26 13.67 10.09
C THR A 159 12.55 13.40 8.61
N GLY A 160 12.02 14.23 7.70
CA GLY A 160 12.09 14.02 6.25
C GLY A 160 10.92 13.22 5.66
N PHE A 161 10.03 12.68 6.51
CA PHE A 161 8.79 12.04 6.08
C PHE A 161 7.80 13.09 5.57
N ARG A 162 7.26 12.90 4.36
CA ARG A 162 6.30 13.83 3.76
C ARG A 162 4.95 13.17 3.56
N VAL A 163 3.89 13.86 4.01
CA VAL A 163 2.51 13.55 3.68
C VAL A 163 2.06 14.56 2.62
N TYR A 164 1.79 14.07 1.41
CA TYR A 164 1.33 14.93 0.31
C TYR A 164 -0.18 15.12 0.35
N HIS A 165 -0.92 14.09 0.80
CA HIS A 165 -2.37 14.08 0.81
C HIS A 165 -2.89 13.69 2.20
N ALA A 166 -3.47 14.66 2.88
CA ALA A 166 -4.00 14.51 4.24
C ALA A 166 -5.52 14.25 4.19
N TRP A 167 -5.93 13.16 3.55
CA TRP A 167 -7.35 12.81 3.44
C TRP A 167 -7.98 12.40 4.76
N ASN A 168 -9.25 12.74 4.97
CA ASN A 168 -10.13 11.97 5.84
C ASN A 168 -10.68 10.74 5.10
N ALA A 169 -11.40 9.87 5.80
CA ALA A 169 -11.91 8.63 5.20
C ALA A 169 -12.87 8.88 4.02
N GLY A 170 -13.80 9.84 4.17
CA GLY A 170 -14.75 10.18 3.10
C GLY A 170 -14.07 10.77 1.87
N GLU A 171 -13.09 11.66 2.08
CA GLU A 171 -12.29 12.26 0.98
C GLU A 171 -11.48 11.19 0.25
N PHE A 172 -10.89 10.22 0.98
CA PHE A 172 -10.13 9.15 0.36
C PHE A 172 -11.01 8.20 -0.45
N ILE A 173 -12.19 7.82 0.06
CA ILE A 173 -13.18 7.01 -0.67
C ILE A 173 -13.63 7.75 -1.94
N ALA A 174 -14.00 9.02 -1.83
CA ALA A 174 -14.39 9.84 -2.97
C ALA A 174 -13.25 9.98 -4.00
N TYR A 175 -12.01 10.10 -3.52
CA TYR A 175 -10.83 10.15 -4.39
C TYR A 175 -10.66 8.87 -5.22
N LEU A 176 -10.78 7.68 -4.59
CA LEU A 176 -10.72 6.41 -5.33
C LEU A 176 -11.88 6.28 -6.34
N SER A 177 -13.09 6.67 -5.95
CA SER A 177 -14.26 6.64 -6.82
C SER A 177 -14.12 7.57 -8.02
N SER A 178 -13.50 8.75 -7.85
CA SER A 178 -13.24 9.70 -8.95
C SER A 178 -12.17 9.20 -9.95
N HIS A 179 -11.45 8.13 -9.60
CA HIS A 179 -10.50 7.45 -10.48
C HIS A 179 -11.05 6.11 -11.00
N ASP A 180 -12.38 6.01 -11.15
CA ASP A 180 -13.11 4.88 -11.74
C ASP A 180 -12.92 3.54 -10.99
N PHE A 181 -12.75 3.57 -9.67
CA PHE A 181 -12.85 2.39 -8.83
C PHE A 181 -14.20 2.35 -8.12
N TRP A 182 -14.92 1.27 -8.30
CA TRP A 182 -16.16 1.04 -7.57
C TRP A 182 -15.82 0.54 -6.15
N VAL A 183 -15.92 1.41 -5.17
CA VAL A 183 -15.69 1.04 -3.77
C VAL A 183 -16.83 0.15 -3.26
N THR A 184 -16.52 -1.08 -2.89
CA THR A 184 -17.46 -2.09 -2.42
C THR A 184 -17.42 -2.26 -0.90
N GLU A 185 -16.25 -2.02 -0.29
CA GLU A 185 -16.04 -2.17 1.14
C GLU A 185 -15.14 -1.08 1.67
N HIS A 186 -15.44 -0.58 2.85
CA HIS A 186 -14.55 0.30 3.60
C HIS A 186 -14.78 0.18 5.10
N THR A 187 -13.73 0.37 5.88
CA THR A 187 -13.80 0.43 7.35
C THR A 187 -12.61 1.18 7.94
N LEU A 188 -12.77 1.71 9.14
CA LEU A 188 -11.67 2.31 9.88
C LEU A 188 -11.05 1.26 10.81
N LEU A 189 -9.75 1.03 10.66
CA LEU A 189 -8.95 0.09 11.43
C LEU A 189 -7.99 0.86 12.35
N GLY A 190 -7.56 0.19 13.42
CA GLY A 190 -6.62 0.76 14.37
C GLY A 190 -7.24 1.78 15.33
N GLY A 191 -6.38 2.45 16.10
CA GLY A 191 -6.82 3.37 17.15
C GLY A 191 -7.14 4.78 16.64
N ARG A 192 -7.77 5.59 17.52
CA ARG A 192 -8.15 7.01 17.24
C ARG A 192 -7.00 7.91 16.80
N VAL A 193 -5.75 7.53 17.08
CA VAL A 193 -4.58 8.40 16.88
C VAL A 193 -4.03 8.32 15.45
N LEU A 194 -4.08 7.15 14.80
CA LEU A 194 -3.68 6.89 13.42
C LEU A 194 -4.61 5.87 12.80
N PRO A 195 -5.86 6.25 12.50
CA PRO A 195 -6.76 5.34 11.84
C PRO A 195 -6.26 5.04 10.41
N VAL A 196 -6.41 3.79 10.02
CA VAL A 196 -6.26 3.35 8.64
C VAL A 196 -7.65 3.19 8.05
N CYS A 197 -7.94 3.90 6.99
CA CYS A 197 -9.12 3.64 6.17
C CYS A 197 -8.78 2.46 5.24
N TYR A 198 -9.30 1.28 5.56
CA TYR A 198 -9.30 0.16 4.64
C TYR A 198 -10.35 0.40 3.56
N VAL A 199 -9.97 0.23 2.31
CA VAL A 199 -10.88 0.31 1.17
C VAL A 199 -10.61 -0.87 0.24
N ALA A 200 -11.66 -1.57 -0.16
CA ALA A 200 -11.66 -2.51 -1.27
C ALA A 200 -12.59 -2.00 -2.36
N GLY A 201 -12.12 -2.03 -3.60
CA GLY A 201 -12.86 -1.59 -4.77
C GLY A 201 -12.61 -2.50 -5.97
N ARG A 202 -13.43 -2.34 -7.00
CA ARG A 202 -13.34 -3.05 -8.29
C ARG A 202 -12.98 -2.08 -9.42
N LYS A 203 -12.23 -2.59 -10.41
CA LYS A 203 -12.05 -1.94 -11.71
C LYS A 203 -13.34 -2.02 -12.51
#